data_f8959594cc6b04e4fd8e5ca55ae5ccb1
#
_entry.id   f8959594cc6b04e4fd8e5ca55ae5ccb1
#
_cell.length_a   1.000
_cell.length_b   1.000
_cell.length_c   1.000
_cell.angle_alpha   90.00
_cell.angle_beta   90.00
_cell.angle_gamma   90.00
#
_symmetry.space_group_name_H-M   'P 1'
#
loop_
_entity.id
_entity.type
_entity.pdbx_description
1 polymer ?
#
loop_
_entity_poly.entity_id
_entity_poly.type
_entity_poly.pdbx_seq_one_letter_code
_entity_poly.pdbx_strand_id
1 'polypeptide(L)'
;MKNRISRRQFLSVLGAAAAAAALTACGGASSAASSAASTASGSASASGIDLSGVTLRIAAASASNGHGLVQAAGLDDTPYKVDFTVLQGGNLVMEALAAGQIDLGTGSQIPPLAASQAANGGNFKIIGVRRMHTLDQELIIPAGSTLTEVSQLKGKTVGYVKNTTAHYFLEKMLEEAGLEWTDIDAVALTTSDGLSAVLTGEVDALASYGNAIRTAKAKGCTTLRSAADILSGDYYWYATPDSIADAAAHAALVDWLSRYNEAAEWARQNPEAYAKFYADLTGEDKDDVLERFTEEEAQTHLSVRPVSDETIASEQDIADTFYKLGVFASPIEAAPLFDHSFDAELAALPQY
;
A
#
# COMPACT_ATOMS: atom_id res chain seq x y z
N MET A 1 43.10 -10.40 6.30
CA MET A 1 42.73 -11.54 5.46
C MET A 1 41.21 -11.65 5.42
N LYS A 2 40.61 -11.29 4.30
CA LYS A 2 39.13 -11.28 4.13
C LYS A 2 38.70 -12.57 3.41
N ASN A 3 38.08 -13.49 4.11
CA ASN A 3 37.51 -14.70 3.51
C ASN A 3 36.22 -14.33 2.74
N ARG A 4 36.26 -14.41 1.43
CA ARG A 4 35.11 -14.35 0.55
C ARG A 4 34.50 -15.76 0.46
N ILE A 5 33.27 -15.93 0.96
CA ILE A 5 32.47 -17.13 0.79
C ILE A 5 31.92 -17.16 -0.63
N SER A 6 32.23 -18.22 -1.38
CA SER A 6 31.82 -18.44 -2.77
C SER A 6 30.39 -18.91 -2.85
N ARG A 7 29.65 -18.39 -3.87
CA ARG A 7 28.24 -18.71 -4.18
C ARG A 7 27.92 -20.21 -4.42
N ARG A 8 28.90 -21.07 -4.42
CA ARG A 8 28.76 -22.52 -4.66
C ARG A 8 28.58 -23.36 -3.38
N GLN A 9 28.71 -22.79 -2.19
CA GLN A 9 28.59 -23.53 -0.92
C GLN A 9 27.23 -23.41 -0.25
N PHE A 10 26.23 -22.70 -0.86
CA PHE A 10 24.91 -22.51 -0.28
C PHE A 10 23.85 -23.53 -0.75
N LEU A 11 24.20 -24.49 -1.63
CA LEU A 11 23.23 -25.41 -2.26
C LEU A 11 23.35 -26.86 -1.80
N SER A 12 23.94 -27.18 -0.64
CA SER A 12 24.14 -28.58 -0.23
C SER A 12 23.77 -28.91 1.23
N VAL A 13 22.63 -28.37 1.73
CA VAL A 13 22.02 -28.88 2.99
C VAL A 13 20.52 -28.87 2.85
N LEU A 14 19.97 -29.82 2.10
CA LEU A 14 18.56 -30.23 2.18
C LEU A 14 18.45 -31.65 1.58
N GLY A 15 18.55 -32.61 2.44
CA GLY A 15 18.34 -34.03 2.10
C GLY A 15 18.20 -34.90 3.33
N ALA A 16 17.04 -35.51 3.45
CA ALA A 16 16.72 -36.74 4.16
C ALA A 16 16.45 -36.70 5.67
N ALA A 17 15.18 -36.88 6.02
CA ALA A 17 14.74 -37.94 6.94
C ALA A 17 13.24 -38.20 6.77
N ALA A 18 12.92 -39.26 6.03
CA ALA A 18 11.61 -39.92 6.05
C ALA A 18 11.72 -41.20 6.87
N ALA A 19 10.63 -41.59 7.51
CA ALA A 19 10.15 -42.92 7.89
C ALA A 19 9.70 -42.97 9.36
N ALA A 20 8.39 -43.02 9.54
CA ALA A 20 7.54 -44.19 9.78
C ALA A 20 7.52 -44.71 11.21
N ALA A 21 6.33 -44.73 11.80
CA ALA A 21 5.71 -45.96 12.28
C ALA A 21 4.32 -45.69 12.88
N ALA A 22 3.40 -46.53 12.49
CA ALA A 22 2.00 -46.61 12.90
C ALA A 22 1.80 -47.53 14.13
N LEU A 23 0.51 -47.56 14.59
CA LEU A 23 -0.15 -48.55 15.46
C LEU A 23 -0.06 -48.24 16.96
N THR A 24 -1.08 -48.26 17.80
CA THR A 24 -2.42 -48.87 17.84
C THR A 24 -3.16 -48.40 19.10
N ALA A 25 -4.41 -48.13 18.98
CA ALA A 25 -5.59 -48.68 19.61
C ALA A 25 -5.87 -48.54 21.14
N CYS A 26 -7.08 -48.04 21.37
CA CYS A 26 -8.09 -48.39 22.40
C CYS A 26 -7.92 -47.98 23.85
N GLY A 27 -8.96 -47.26 24.31
CA GLY A 27 -9.49 -47.44 25.67
C GLY A 27 -9.95 -46.18 26.39
N GLY A 28 -11.18 -45.80 26.27
CA GLY A 28 -12.19 -45.28 27.13
C GLY A 28 -11.84 -44.39 28.33
N ALA A 29 -12.50 -43.28 28.44
CA ALA A 29 -13.45 -42.85 29.44
C ALA A 29 -13.64 -41.31 29.44
N SER A 30 -14.89 -40.96 29.49
CA SER A 30 -15.50 -39.63 29.59
C SER A 30 -14.87 -38.67 30.59
N SER A 31 -14.63 -37.43 30.16
CA SER A 31 -14.88 -36.25 31.01
C SER A 31 -15.25 -35.08 30.12
N ALA A 32 -16.38 -34.49 30.39
CA ALA A 32 -16.93 -33.32 29.73
C ALA A 32 -16.01 -32.11 29.96
N ALA A 33 -15.45 -31.57 28.91
CA ALA A 33 -14.93 -30.23 28.89
C ALA A 33 -15.75 -29.45 27.87
N SER A 34 -16.37 -28.39 28.31
CA SER A 34 -17.15 -27.46 27.55
C SER A 34 -16.29 -26.89 26.41
N SER A 35 -16.54 -27.34 25.20
CA SER A 35 -16.04 -26.71 24.00
C SER A 35 -16.82 -25.41 23.79
N ALA A 36 -16.15 -24.27 24.05
CA ALA A 36 -16.56 -23.01 23.43
C ALA A 36 -16.52 -23.22 21.93
N ALA A 37 -17.68 -23.23 21.32
CA ALA A 37 -17.82 -23.20 19.88
C ALA A 37 -17.27 -21.86 19.40
N SER A 38 -16.07 -21.87 18.84
CA SER A 38 -15.65 -20.83 17.91
C SER A 38 -16.61 -20.94 16.73
N THR A 39 -17.50 -19.99 16.63
CA THR A 39 -18.25 -19.73 15.41
C THR A 39 -17.22 -19.32 14.36
N ALA A 40 -16.80 -20.26 13.54
CA ALA A 40 -16.18 -19.95 12.28
C ALA A 40 -17.21 -19.15 11.49
N SER A 41 -17.00 -17.84 11.39
CA SER A 41 -17.68 -17.00 10.42
C SER A 41 -17.26 -17.49 9.05
N GLY A 42 -18.10 -18.30 8.43
CA GLY A 42 -17.90 -18.74 7.06
C GLY A 42 -17.99 -17.52 6.18
N SER A 43 -16.86 -17.08 5.63
CA SER A 43 -16.86 -16.24 4.44
C SER A 43 -17.82 -16.85 3.42
N ALA A 44 -18.81 -16.07 3.00
CA ALA A 44 -19.77 -16.49 2.01
C ALA A 44 -19.03 -16.79 0.71
N SER A 45 -18.75 -18.06 0.44
CA SER A 45 -18.36 -18.53 -0.89
C SER A 45 -19.53 -18.28 -1.83
N ALA A 46 -19.52 -17.12 -2.46
CA ALA A 46 -20.56 -16.63 -3.36
C ALA A 46 -20.40 -17.21 -4.77
N SER A 47 -19.95 -18.38 -4.97
CA SER A 47 -20.14 -19.14 -6.23
C SER A 47 -19.61 -20.56 -5.99
N GLY A 48 -20.33 -21.58 -6.47
CA GLY A 48 -19.85 -22.96 -6.42
C GLY A 48 -18.64 -23.22 -7.36
N ILE A 49 -17.75 -22.25 -7.51
CA ILE A 49 -16.52 -22.30 -8.30
C ILE A 49 -15.44 -22.98 -7.46
N ASP A 50 -14.83 -24.02 -8.00
CA ASP A 50 -13.67 -24.67 -7.39
C ASP A 50 -12.42 -23.79 -7.56
N LEU A 51 -11.87 -23.29 -6.45
CA LEU A 51 -10.67 -22.45 -6.43
C LEU A 51 -9.38 -23.23 -6.17
N SER A 52 -9.44 -24.54 -5.92
CA SER A 52 -8.29 -25.35 -5.51
C SER A 52 -7.16 -25.39 -6.55
N GLY A 53 -7.48 -25.12 -7.82
CA GLY A 53 -6.51 -25.05 -8.91
C GLY A 53 -5.91 -23.65 -9.13
N VAL A 54 -6.39 -22.63 -8.41
CA VAL A 54 -5.93 -21.23 -8.59
C VAL A 54 -4.63 -21.00 -7.82
N THR A 55 -3.70 -20.29 -8.43
CA THR A 55 -2.58 -19.65 -7.74
C THR A 55 -2.70 -18.15 -7.94
N LEU A 56 -2.98 -17.41 -6.89
CA LEU A 56 -3.06 -15.96 -6.91
C LEU A 56 -1.67 -15.37 -6.58
N ARG A 57 -1.02 -14.79 -7.57
CA ARG A 57 0.29 -14.14 -7.44
C ARG A 57 0.08 -12.68 -7.06
N ILE A 58 0.48 -12.29 -5.85
CA ILE A 58 0.23 -10.97 -5.29
C ILE A 58 1.55 -10.23 -5.07
N ALA A 59 1.59 -8.93 -5.37
CA ALA A 59 2.70 -8.07 -4.97
C ALA A 59 2.26 -6.77 -4.30
N ALA A 60 3.06 -6.32 -3.35
CA ALA A 60 2.93 -5.02 -2.69
C ALA A 60 4.31 -4.42 -2.40
N ALA A 61 4.36 -3.11 -2.10
CA ALA A 61 5.60 -2.42 -1.79
C ALA A 61 6.24 -2.87 -0.46
N SER A 62 5.46 -3.46 0.44
CA SER A 62 5.94 -4.09 1.68
C SER A 62 5.10 -5.30 2.04
N ALA A 63 5.63 -6.20 2.84
CA ALA A 63 4.90 -7.36 3.34
C ALA A 63 3.67 -6.95 4.17
N SER A 64 3.78 -5.89 4.95
CA SER A 64 2.70 -5.37 5.80
C SER A 64 1.52 -4.80 5.02
N ASN A 65 1.75 -4.22 3.84
CA ASN A 65 0.72 -3.55 3.04
C ASN A 65 -0.20 -4.50 2.23
N GLY A 66 0.02 -5.79 2.30
CA GLY A 66 -0.78 -6.77 1.57
C GLY A 66 -1.01 -8.00 2.41
N HIS A 67 -0.09 -8.96 2.33
CA HIS A 67 -0.23 -10.27 2.94
C HIS A 67 -0.14 -10.23 4.48
N GLY A 68 0.73 -9.39 5.06
CA GLY A 68 0.98 -9.36 6.49
C GLY A 68 -0.25 -9.08 7.35
N LEU A 69 -1.15 -8.19 6.88
CA LEU A 69 -2.39 -7.90 7.59
C LEU A 69 -3.31 -9.14 7.64
N VAL A 70 -3.45 -9.84 6.52
CA VAL A 70 -4.26 -11.06 6.41
C VAL A 70 -3.68 -12.19 7.28
N GLN A 71 -2.34 -12.32 7.31
CA GLN A 71 -1.64 -13.27 8.19
C GLN A 71 -1.81 -12.92 9.67
N ALA A 72 -1.70 -11.66 10.04
CA ALA A 72 -1.89 -11.22 11.42
C ALA A 72 -3.27 -11.60 11.97
N ALA A 73 -4.30 -11.52 11.11
CA ALA A 73 -5.67 -11.91 11.43
C ALA A 73 -5.92 -13.42 11.38
N GLY A 74 -4.96 -14.24 10.88
CA GLY A 74 -5.13 -15.68 10.67
C GLY A 74 -6.12 -16.02 9.55
N LEU A 75 -6.21 -15.16 8.54
CA LEU A 75 -7.12 -15.29 7.39
C LEU A 75 -6.41 -15.73 6.11
N ASP A 76 -5.17 -16.22 6.21
CA ASP A 76 -4.36 -16.66 5.07
C ASP A 76 -4.57 -18.14 4.69
N ASP A 77 -5.51 -18.84 5.32
CA ASP A 77 -5.95 -20.20 5.00
C ASP A 77 -6.92 -20.23 3.79
N THR A 78 -6.47 -19.73 2.67
CA THR A 78 -7.29 -19.59 1.45
C THR A 78 -7.56 -20.93 0.75
N PRO A 79 -8.71 -21.11 0.05
CA PRO A 79 -9.00 -22.30 -0.75
C PRO A 79 -8.20 -22.36 -2.06
N TYR A 80 -7.30 -21.42 -2.29
CA TYR A 80 -6.36 -21.33 -3.41
C TYR A 80 -4.95 -21.06 -2.88
N LYS A 81 -3.94 -21.22 -3.73
CA LYS A 81 -2.57 -20.89 -3.38
C LYS A 81 -2.33 -19.39 -3.50
N VAL A 82 -1.65 -18.80 -2.52
CA VAL A 82 -1.14 -17.42 -2.58
C VAL A 82 0.38 -17.43 -2.70
N ASP A 83 0.90 -16.81 -3.76
CA ASP A 83 2.33 -16.52 -3.93
C ASP A 83 2.54 -15.01 -3.74
N PHE A 84 3.10 -14.60 -2.62
CA PHE A 84 3.30 -13.19 -2.29
C PHE A 84 4.75 -12.74 -2.53
N THR A 85 4.91 -11.58 -3.17
CA THR A 85 6.22 -10.97 -3.46
C THR A 85 6.26 -9.52 -3.01
N VAL A 86 7.35 -9.13 -2.33
CA VAL A 86 7.61 -7.72 -2.01
C VAL A 86 8.40 -7.08 -3.15
N LEU A 87 7.84 -6.03 -3.75
CA LEU A 87 8.46 -5.21 -4.79
C LEU A 87 8.53 -3.77 -4.28
N GLN A 88 9.73 -3.31 -3.92
CA GLN A 88 9.94 -2.00 -3.28
C GLN A 88 9.72 -0.83 -4.26
N GLY A 89 8.46 -0.48 -4.47
CA GLY A 89 8.01 0.62 -5.30
C GLY A 89 6.82 0.26 -6.17
N GLY A 90 5.87 1.17 -6.28
CA GLY A 90 4.66 0.97 -7.08
C GLY A 90 4.96 0.78 -8.58
N ASN A 91 6.03 1.40 -9.09
CA ASN A 91 6.50 1.18 -10.46
C ASN A 91 6.89 -0.29 -10.71
N LEU A 92 7.59 -0.95 -9.76
CA LEU A 92 7.97 -2.35 -9.88
C LEU A 92 6.74 -3.28 -9.84
N VAL A 93 5.72 -2.93 -9.06
CA VAL A 93 4.43 -3.64 -9.05
C VAL A 93 3.77 -3.54 -10.43
N MET A 94 3.73 -2.33 -11.01
CA MET A 94 3.16 -2.12 -12.34
C MET A 94 3.96 -2.83 -13.45
N GLU A 95 5.29 -2.86 -13.36
CA GLU A 95 6.15 -3.61 -14.28
C GLU A 95 5.89 -5.13 -14.20
N ALA A 96 5.68 -5.66 -13.00
CA ALA A 96 5.36 -7.08 -12.79
C ALA A 96 3.97 -7.44 -13.34
N LEU A 97 2.97 -6.56 -13.19
CA LEU A 97 1.65 -6.69 -13.84
C LEU A 97 1.78 -6.68 -15.37
N ALA A 98 2.51 -5.69 -15.89
CA ALA A 98 2.73 -5.56 -17.34
C ALA A 98 3.41 -6.80 -17.95
N ALA A 99 4.28 -7.45 -17.18
CA ALA A 99 4.97 -8.67 -17.57
C ALA A 99 4.17 -9.96 -17.29
N GLY A 100 2.96 -9.88 -16.72
CA GLY A 100 2.16 -11.05 -16.34
C GLY A 100 2.79 -11.91 -15.24
N GLN A 101 3.67 -11.34 -14.43
CA GLN A 101 4.35 -12.05 -13.33
C GLN A 101 3.49 -12.12 -12.07
N ILE A 102 2.56 -11.20 -11.91
CA ILE A 102 1.59 -11.16 -10.81
C ILE A 102 0.17 -10.98 -11.36
N ASP A 103 -0.82 -11.38 -10.58
CA ASP A 103 -2.25 -11.29 -10.89
C ASP A 103 -2.91 -10.11 -10.18
N LEU A 104 -2.42 -9.79 -8.97
CA LEU A 104 -2.90 -8.73 -8.11
C LEU A 104 -1.75 -7.89 -7.58
N GLY A 105 -1.88 -6.58 -7.68
CA GLY A 105 -0.97 -5.61 -7.09
C GLY A 105 -1.71 -4.57 -6.28
N THR A 106 -0.99 -3.85 -5.40
CA THR A 106 -1.54 -2.70 -4.70
C THR A 106 -0.52 -1.58 -4.59
N GLY A 107 -0.98 -0.35 -4.62
CA GLY A 107 -0.14 0.85 -4.52
C GLY A 107 -0.94 2.14 -4.53
N SER A 108 -0.24 3.27 -4.55
CA SER A 108 -0.83 4.61 -4.64
C SER A 108 -1.35 4.94 -6.04
N GLN A 109 -1.97 6.11 -6.18
CA GLN A 109 -2.60 6.59 -7.41
C GLN A 109 -1.62 6.87 -8.57
N ILE A 110 -0.37 7.19 -8.32
CA ILE A 110 0.55 7.70 -9.34
C ILE A 110 1.17 6.61 -10.25
N PRO A 111 1.60 5.43 -9.75
CA PRO A 111 2.16 4.39 -10.58
C PRO A 111 1.26 3.91 -11.73
N PRO A 112 -0.06 3.73 -11.56
CA PRO A 112 -0.94 3.32 -12.66
C PRO A 112 -1.03 4.38 -13.77
N LEU A 113 -1.05 5.66 -13.42
CA LEU A 113 -1.03 6.73 -14.43
C LEU A 113 0.26 6.67 -15.28
N ALA A 114 1.40 6.51 -14.63
CA ALA A 114 2.67 6.38 -15.35
C ALA A 114 2.71 5.11 -16.22
N ALA A 115 2.21 3.99 -15.72
CA ALA A 115 2.15 2.71 -16.45
C ALA A 115 1.21 2.76 -17.65
N SER A 116 0.10 3.51 -17.56
CA SER A 116 -0.87 3.66 -18.66
C SER A 116 -0.28 4.33 -19.91
N GLN A 117 0.83 5.06 -19.78
CA GLN A 117 1.57 5.68 -20.90
C GLN A 117 2.36 4.65 -21.74
N ALA A 118 2.49 3.41 -21.27
CA ALA A 118 3.14 2.36 -22.04
C ALA A 118 2.29 1.95 -23.25
N ALA A 119 2.94 1.46 -24.33
CA ALA A 119 2.28 1.09 -25.58
C ALA A 119 1.16 0.03 -25.42
N ASN A 120 1.27 -0.83 -24.39
CA ASN A 120 0.25 -1.84 -24.05
C ASN A 120 -0.70 -1.38 -22.94
N GLY A 121 -0.73 -0.09 -22.57
CA GLY A 121 -1.55 0.43 -21.48
C GLY A 121 -1.21 -0.10 -20.09
N GLY A 122 -0.01 -0.71 -19.90
CA GLY A 122 0.45 -1.24 -18.61
C GLY A 122 -0.12 -2.61 -18.22
N ASN A 123 -1.04 -3.19 -19.00
CA ASN A 123 -1.67 -4.51 -18.78
C ASN A 123 -2.33 -4.65 -17.39
N PHE A 124 -3.06 -3.64 -16.96
CA PHE A 124 -3.77 -3.63 -15.67
C PHE A 124 -5.13 -2.96 -15.76
N LYS A 125 -5.95 -3.22 -14.77
CA LYS A 125 -7.14 -2.44 -14.41
C LYS A 125 -7.14 -2.20 -12.90
N ILE A 126 -7.72 -1.08 -12.49
CA ILE A 126 -7.99 -0.78 -11.08
C ILE A 126 -9.35 -1.41 -10.75
N ILE A 127 -9.35 -2.38 -9.85
CA ILE A 127 -10.53 -3.21 -9.52
C ILE A 127 -11.15 -2.87 -8.17
N GLY A 128 -10.51 -2.02 -7.37
CA GLY A 128 -11.01 -1.62 -6.07
C GLY A 128 -10.13 -0.57 -5.42
N VAL A 129 -10.70 0.09 -4.43
CA VAL A 129 -10.07 1.19 -3.69
C VAL A 129 -9.78 0.73 -2.27
N ARG A 130 -8.58 1.00 -1.81
CA ARG A 130 -8.17 0.89 -0.42
C ARG A 130 -8.10 2.28 0.17
N ARG A 131 -9.10 2.67 0.95
CA ARG A 131 -9.10 3.96 1.66
C ARG A 131 -8.12 3.89 2.84
N MET A 132 -7.23 4.85 2.91
CA MET A 132 -6.19 4.95 3.94
C MET A 132 -6.10 6.38 4.47
N HIS A 133 -5.37 6.53 5.58
CA HIS A 133 -5.03 7.83 6.14
C HIS A 133 -4.11 8.62 5.21
N THR A 134 -4.08 9.93 5.44
CA THR A 134 -3.20 10.89 4.74
C THR A 134 -2.19 11.55 5.68
N LEU A 135 -2.01 10.98 6.88
CA LEU A 135 -1.02 11.44 7.85
C LEU A 135 0.41 11.32 7.32
N ASP A 136 1.30 12.14 7.87
CA ASP A 136 2.71 12.19 7.48
C ASP A 136 2.95 12.46 5.99
N GLN A 137 2.01 13.14 5.32
CA GLN A 137 2.18 13.69 3.98
C GLN A 137 2.20 15.20 4.12
N GLU A 138 3.39 15.79 4.13
CA GLU A 138 3.57 17.16 4.60
C GLU A 138 4.66 17.90 3.82
N LEU A 139 4.47 19.23 3.75
CA LEU A 139 5.52 20.18 3.45
C LEU A 139 6.09 20.68 4.79
N ILE A 140 7.34 20.33 5.06
CA ILE A 140 8.04 20.67 6.31
C ILE A 140 9.18 21.65 6.07
N ILE A 141 9.56 22.36 7.14
CA ILE A 141 10.65 23.35 7.15
C ILE A 141 11.67 23.01 8.21
N PRO A 142 12.95 23.39 8.03
CA PRO A 142 14.01 23.16 9.00
C PRO A 142 13.72 23.78 10.37
N ALA A 143 14.31 23.23 11.42
CA ALA A 143 14.28 23.82 12.75
C ALA A 143 14.80 25.25 12.71
N GLY A 144 14.06 26.18 13.31
CA GLY A 144 14.42 27.60 13.35
C GLY A 144 14.11 28.39 12.06
N SER A 145 13.46 27.79 11.07
CA SER A 145 12.93 28.51 9.91
C SER A 145 11.92 29.58 10.33
N THR A 146 11.91 30.71 9.61
CA THR A 146 10.95 31.79 9.81
C THR A 146 9.76 31.76 8.86
N LEU A 147 9.68 30.73 8.00
CA LEU A 147 8.56 30.52 7.10
C LEU A 147 7.31 30.15 7.92
N THR A 148 6.17 30.74 7.57
CA THR A 148 4.88 30.51 8.23
C THR A 148 3.75 30.17 7.27
N GLU A 149 3.98 30.38 5.96
CA GLU A 149 3.00 30.09 4.90
C GLU A 149 3.68 29.75 3.58
N VAL A 150 2.96 29.01 2.73
CA VAL A 150 3.48 28.51 1.44
C VAL A 150 3.84 29.63 0.46
N SER A 151 3.12 30.76 0.50
CA SER A 151 3.39 31.93 -0.35
C SER A 151 4.81 32.50 -0.19
N GLN A 152 5.46 32.26 0.94
CA GLN A 152 6.84 32.69 1.23
C GLN A 152 7.90 31.80 0.57
N LEU A 153 7.50 30.73 -0.10
CA LEU A 153 8.42 29.84 -0.83
C LEU A 153 8.92 30.44 -2.14
N LYS A 154 8.39 31.58 -2.57
CA LYS A 154 8.88 32.23 -3.81
C LYS A 154 10.38 32.52 -3.74
N GLY A 155 11.12 31.97 -4.70
CA GLY A 155 12.57 32.05 -4.78
C GLY A 155 13.33 31.19 -3.77
N LYS A 156 12.64 30.24 -3.10
CA LYS A 156 13.23 29.31 -2.13
C LYS A 156 13.57 27.97 -2.79
N THR A 157 14.55 27.28 -2.22
CA THR A 157 14.90 25.92 -2.61
C THR A 157 13.98 24.93 -1.89
N VAL A 158 13.17 24.21 -2.66
CA VAL A 158 12.18 23.24 -2.14
C VAL A 158 12.52 21.85 -2.61
N GLY A 159 12.87 20.96 -1.66
CA GLY A 159 13.06 19.55 -1.92
C GLY A 159 11.70 18.84 -2.11
N TYR A 160 11.63 17.88 -3.01
CA TYR A 160 10.42 17.06 -3.19
C TYR A 160 10.75 15.66 -3.71
N VAL A 161 9.85 14.70 -3.48
CA VAL A 161 10.00 13.33 -4.01
C VAL A 161 9.26 13.23 -5.34
N LYS A 162 10.03 13.21 -6.44
CA LYS A 162 9.51 13.23 -7.81
C LYS A 162 8.63 12.02 -8.13
N ASN A 163 7.53 12.22 -8.88
CA ASN A 163 6.58 11.22 -9.35
C ASN A 163 5.90 10.45 -8.19
N THR A 164 5.60 11.15 -7.11
CA THR A 164 4.89 10.62 -5.94
C THR A 164 3.80 11.59 -5.49
N THR A 165 3.05 11.22 -4.45
CA THR A 165 2.08 12.12 -3.80
C THR A 165 2.72 13.44 -3.36
N ALA A 166 4.01 13.41 -2.93
CA ALA A 166 4.72 14.63 -2.55
C ALA A 166 4.91 15.62 -3.71
N HIS A 167 5.11 15.13 -4.91
CA HIS A 167 5.16 15.97 -6.10
C HIS A 167 3.79 16.61 -6.40
N TYR A 168 2.73 15.81 -6.32
CA TYR A 168 1.37 16.27 -6.57
C TYR A 168 0.91 17.29 -5.53
N PHE A 169 0.99 16.97 -4.23
CA PHE A 169 0.49 17.90 -3.22
C PHE A 169 1.34 19.18 -3.12
N LEU A 170 2.63 19.15 -3.44
CA LEU A 170 3.44 20.38 -3.50
C LEU A 170 2.90 21.32 -4.57
N GLU A 171 2.60 20.84 -5.79
CA GLU A 171 1.98 21.66 -6.83
C GLU A 171 0.65 22.25 -6.37
N LYS A 172 -0.22 21.43 -5.77
CA LYS A 172 -1.51 21.91 -5.25
C LYS A 172 -1.33 22.99 -4.17
N MET A 173 -0.37 22.82 -3.26
CA MET A 173 -0.05 23.83 -2.23
C MET A 173 0.47 25.13 -2.84
N LEU A 174 1.27 25.06 -3.90
CA LEU A 174 1.74 26.23 -4.62
C LEU A 174 0.58 26.94 -5.34
N GLU A 175 -0.29 26.21 -6.04
CA GLU A 175 -1.50 26.74 -6.66
C GLU A 175 -2.40 27.46 -5.66
N GLU A 176 -2.68 26.84 -4.51
CA GLU A 176 -3.48 27.45 -3.41
C GLU A 176 -2.83 28.76 -2.89
N ALA A 177 -1.51 28.82 -2.88
CA ALA A 177 -0.76 29.99 -2.44
C ALA A 177 -0.57 31.07 -3.53
N GLY A 178 -1.10 30.83 -4.75
CA GLY A 178 -0.95 31.72 -5.90
C GLY A 178 0.46 31.73 -6.49
N LEU A 179 1.21 30.65 -6.32
CA LEU A 179 2.52 30.42 -6.88
C LEU A 179 2.46 29.43 -8.05
N GLU A 180 3.39 29.61 -8.98
CA GLU A 180 3.67 28.64 -10.05
C GLU A 180 4.84 27.74 -9.66
N TRP A 181 4.95 26.54 -10.23
CA TRP A 181 6.10 25.64 -10.02
C TRP A 181 7.46 26.34 -10.27
N THR A 182 7.51 27.24 -11.25
CA THR A 182 8.68 28.03 -11.62
C THR A 182 9.02 29.15 -10.64
N ASP A 183 8.16 29.44 -9.68
CA ASP A 183 8.45 30.44 -8.63
C ASP A 183 9.36 29.89 -7.52
N ILE A 184 9.61 28.57 -7.48
CA ILE A 184 10.51 27.91 -6.55
C ILE A 184 11.71 27.28 -7.28
N ASP A 185 12.82 27.06 -6.55
CA ASP A 185 13.92 26.20 -6.99
C ASP A 185 13.64 24.76 -6.54
N ALA A 186 12.93 24.00 -7.40
CA ALA A 186 12.45 22.67 -7.08
C ALA A 186 13.54 21.61 -7.27
N VAL A 187 13.94 20.90 -6.20
CA VAL A 187 15.00 19.90 -6.18
C VAL A 187 14.41 18.51 -5.96
N ALA A 188 14.50 17.64 -6.98
CA ALA A 188 14.05 16.26 -6.88
C ALA A 188 15.01 15.42 -6.04
N LEU A 189 14.52 14.83 -4.96
CA LEU A 189 15.28 14.05 -3.98
C LEU A 189 14.60 12.71 -3.70
N THR A 190 15.34 11.74 -3.19
CA THR A 190 14.74 10.57 -2.53
C THR A 190 14.21 10.98 -1.14
N THR A 191 13.38 10.16 -0.51
CA THR A 191 12.93 10.40 0.87
C THR A 191 14.11 10.53 1.85
N SER A 192 15.15 9.72 1.67
CA SER A 192 16.35 9.73 2.52
C SER A 192 17.22 10.95 2.29
N ASP A 193 17.47 11.32 1.01
CA ASP A 193 18.27 12.50 0.68
C ASP A 193 17.53 13.78 1.08
N GLY A 194 16.20 13.83 0.88
CA GLY A 194 15.34 14.93 1.32
C GLY A 194 15.36 15.12 2.82
N LEU A 195 15.27 14.03 3.59
CA LEU A 195 15.42 14.09 5.05
C LEU A 195 16.78 14.70 5.44
N SER A 196 17.87 14.26 4.82
CA SER A 196 19.18 14.80 5.08
C SER A 196 19.27 16.29 4.73
N ALA A 197 18.77 16.69 3.56
CA ALA A 197 18.79 18.05 3.06
C ALA A 197 18.01 19.04 3.97
N VAL A 198 16.81 18.65 4.45
CA VAL A 198 16.02 19.50 5.33
C VAL A 198 16.66 19.64 6.74
N LEU A 199 17.29 18.57 7.24
CA LEU A 199 17.96 18.59 8.52
C LEU A 199 19.25 19.43 8.52
N THR A 200 19.95 19.51 7.37
CA THR A 200 21.17 20.31 7.21
C THR A 200 20.89 21.74 6.74
N GLY A 201 19.64 22.05 6.35
CA GLY A 201 19.27 23.37 5.81
C GLY A 201 19.75 23.59 4.38
N GLU A 202 20.04 22.52 3.63
CA GLU A 202 20.34 22.59 2.18
C GLU A 202 19.09 22.92 1.36
N VAL A 203 17.90 22.66 1.90
CA VAL A 203 16.62 23.09 1.34
C VAL A 203 15.87 23.93 2.36
N ASP A 204 15.13 24.96 1.89
CA ASP A 204 14.29 25.81 2.73
C ASP A 204 13.00 25.11 3.18
N ALA A 205 12.52 24.14 2.38
CA ALA A 205 11.38 23.29 2.70
C ALA A 205 11.51 21.92 2.02
N LEU A 206 10.79 20.92 2.52
CA LEU A 206 10.75 19.57 1.95
C LEU A 206 9.31 19.08 1.89
N ALA A 207 8.83 18.73 0.70
CA ALA A 207 7.62 17.94 0.49
C ALA A 207 7.97 16.44 0.49
N SER A 208 7.47 15.70 1.47
CA SER A 208 7.78 14.27 1.64
C SER A 208 6.67 13.55 2.42
N TYR A 209 6.91 12.27 2.74
CA TYR A 209 5.90 11.43 3.39
C TYR A 209 6.52 10.38 4.32
N GLY A 210 5.66 9.83 5.19
CA GLY A 210 5.93 8.66 6.02
C GLY A 210 7.09 8.86 6.98
N ASN A 211 7.97 7.85 7.09
CA ASN A 211 9.05 7.87 8.07
C ASN A 211 10.02 9.06 7.94
N ALA A 212 10.20 9.61 6.74
CA ALA A 212 11.05 10.80 6.56
C ALA A 212 10.46 12.01 7.29
N ILE A 213 9.14 12.21 7.21
CA ILE A 213 8.44 13.28 7.91
C ILE A 213 8.51 13.07 9.42
N ARG A 214 8.19 11.88 9.93
CA ARG A 214 8.26 11.57 11.36
C ARG A 214 9.65 11.81 11.93
N THR A 215 10.68 11.31 11.23
CA THR A 215 12.08 11.49 11.66
C THR A 215 12.50 12.96 11.65
N ALA A 216 12.10 13.74 10.63
CA ALA A 216 12.42 15.16 10.57
C ALA A 216 11.75 15.94 11.71
N LYS A 217 10.47 15.67 12.00
CA LYS A 217 9.72 16.28 13.11
C LYS A 217 10.35 15.94 14.47
N ALA A 218 10.74 14.70 14.69
CA ALA A 218 11.45 14.27 15.90
C ALA A 218 12.81 14.99 16.08
N LYS A 219 13.39 15.49 14.97
CA LYS A 219 14.63 16.29 14.98
C LYS A 219 14.41 17.81 14.96
N GLY A 220 13.16 18.25 15.16
CA GLY A 220 12.80 19.67 15.33
C GLY A 220 12.36 20.41 14.07
N CYS A 221 12.23 19.73 12.92
CA CYS A 221 11.52 20.30 11.78
C CYS A 221 10.05 20.51 12.12
N THR A 222 9.41 21.47 11.48
CA THR A 222 8.00 21.79 11.71
C THR A 222 7.20 21.72 10.41
N THR A 223 5.92 21.40 10.52
CA THR A 223 4.99 21.38 9.40
C THR A 223 4.65 22.79 8.98
N LEU A 224 4.92 23.14 7.71
CA LEU A 224 4.43 24.37 7.10
C LEU A 224 3.00 24.18 6.58
N ARG A 225 2.72 23.04 5.91
CA ARG A 225 1.39 22.69 5.38
C ARG A 225 1.23 21.16 5.34
N SER A 226 0.12 20.66 5.87
CA SER A 226 -0.27 19.25 5.73
C SER A 226 -1.01 19.05 4.42
N ALA A 227 -0.85 17.88 3.80
CA ALA A 227 -1.59 17.47 2.61
C ALA A 227 -2.88 16.69 2.93
N ALA A 228 -3.31 16.68 4.19
CA ALA A 228 -4.43 15.85 4.64
C ALA A 228 -5.78 16.18 3.96
N ASP A 229 -5.97 17.41 3.54
CA ASP A 229 -7.16 17.90 2.83
C ASP A 229 -6.97 18.03 1.30
N ILE A 230 -5.75 17.72 0.80
CA ILE A 230 -5.43 17.70 -0.63
C ILE A 230 -5.52 16.27 -1.18
N LEU A 231 -5.04 15.30 -0.41
CA LEU A 231 -4.99 13.91 -0.82
C LEU A 231 -6.30 13.19 -0.51
N SER A 232 -6.78 12.39 -1.46
CA SER A 232 -8.00 11.58 -1.27
C SER A 232 -7.82 10.47 -0.22
N GLY A 233 -6.60 10.01 0.01
CA GLY A 233 -6.31 8.80 0.79
C GLY A 233 -6.59 7.50 0.03
N ASP A 234 -6.82 7.57 -1.28
CA ASP A 234 -7.06 6.39 -2.10
C ASP A 234 -5.76 5.71 -2.48
N TYR A 235 -5.72 4.42 -2.24
CA TYR A 235 -4.78 3.45 -2.78
C TYR A 235 -5.58 2.43 -3.57
N TYR A 236 -4.95 1.79 -4.53
CA TYR A 236 -5.65 0.93 -5.46
C TYR A 236 -5.23 -0.53 -5.36
N TRP A 237 -6.18 -1.40 -5.71
CA TRP A 237 -5.92 -2.77 -6.08
C TRP A 237 -5.94 -2.88 -7.60
N TYR A 238 -4.87 -3.43 -8.17
CA TYR A 238 -4.69 -3.59 -9.61
C TYR A 238 -4.73 -5.08 -9.96
N ALA A 239 -5.47 -5.45 -11.00
CA ALA A 239 -5.43 -6.81 -11.53
C ALA A 239 -5.17 -6.80 -13.03
N THR A 240 -4.64 -7.94 -13.54
CA THR A 240 -4.49 -8.09 -14.99
C THR A 240 -5.84 -8.36 -15.65
N PRO A 241 -6.08 -7.89 -16.89
CA PRO A 241 -7.31 -8.20 -17.62
C PRO A 241 -7.60 -9.71 -17.73
N ASP A 242 -6.55 -10.53 -17.85
CA ASP A 242 -6.70 -12.00 -17.91
C ASP A 242 -7.24 -12.57 -16.60
N SER A 243 -6.72 -12.11 -15.44
CA SER A 243 -7.21 -12.55 -14.12
C SER A 243 -8.64 -12.06 -13.84
N ILE A 244 -9.02 -10.90 -14.37
CA ILE A 244 -10.39 -10.37 -14.28
C ILE A 244 -11.35 -11.23 -15.11
N ALA A 245 -10.95 -11.64 -16.31
CA ALA A 245 -11.78 -12.40 -17.25
C ALA A 245 -11.93 -13.89 -16.88
N ASP A 246 -10.97 -14.47 -16.17
CA ASP A 246 -11.04 -15.85 -15.70
C ASP A 246 -11.93 -15.96 -14.46
N ALA A 247 -12.99 -16.74 -14.53
CA ALA A 247 -14.00 -16.81 -13.48
C ALA A 247 -13.45 -17.30 -12.13
N ALA A 248 -12.48 -18.21 -12.14
CA ALA A 248 -11.90 -18.75 -10.91
C ALA A 248 -10.90 -17.75 -10.30
N ALA A 249 -10.09 -17.09 -11.12
CA ALA A 249 -9.21 -16.04 -10.68
C ALA A 249 -10.00 -14.82 -10.15
N HIS A 250 -11.06 -14.38 -10.84
CA HIS A 250 -11.97 -13.32 -10.38
C HIS A 250 -12.53 -13.65 -8.99
N ALA A 251 -13.07 -14.85 -8.80
CA ALA A 251 -13.60 -15.27 -7.50
C ALA A 251 -12.51 -15.30 -6.41
N ALA A 252 -11.29 -15.70 -6.72
CA ALA A 252 -10.16 -15.65 -5.78
C ALA A 252 -9.74 -14.21 -5.46
N LEU A 253 -9.79 -13.27 -6.43
CA LEU A 253 -9.56 -11.84 -6.20
C LEU A 253 -10.61 -11.26 -5.24
N VAL A 254 -11.89 -11.55 -5.44
CA VAL A 254 -12.98 -11.09 -4.56
C VAL A 254 -12.80 -11.64 -3.14
N ASP A 255 -12.51 -12.96 -2.99
CA ASP A 255 -12.26 -13.59 -1.69
C ASP A 255 -11.05 -12.95 -0.99
N TRP A 256 -9.94 -12.68 -1.71
CA TRP A 256 -8.78 -12.03 -1.15
C TRP A 256 -9.07 -10.62 -0.64
N LEU A 257 -9.79 -9.80 -1.42
CA LEU A 257 -10.19 -8.45 -1.02
C LEU A 257 -11.14 -8.46 0.18
N SER A 258 -12.04 -9.45 0.26
CA SER A 258 -12.91 -9.67 1.42
C SER A 258 -12.11 -10.00 2.67
N ARG A 259 -11.15 -10.94 2.59
CA ARG A 259 -10.25 -11.30 3.71
C ARG A 259 -9.40 -10.11 4.15
N TYR A 260 -8.94 -9.31 3.21
CA TYR A 260 -8.18 -8.10 3.54
C TYR A 260 -9.03 -7.08 4.30
N ASN A 261 -10.29 -6.88 3.90
CA ASN A 261 -11.23 -6.02 4.59
C ASN A 261 -11.57 -6.53 6.01
N GLU A 262 -11.78 -7.84 6.16
CA GLU A 262 -11.99 -8.49 7.45
C GLU A 262 -10.75 -8.39 8.37
N ALA A 263 -9.56 -8.53 7.80
CA ALA A 263 -8.31 -8.39 8.53
C ALA A 263 -8.09 -6.95 9.03
N ALA A 264 -8.54 -5.94 8.28
CA ALA A 264 -8.51 -4.55 8.74
C ALA A 264 -9.41 -4.34 9.96
N GLU A 265 -10.61 -4.93 9.96
CA GLU A 265 -11.51 -4.89 11.12
C GLU A 265 -10.94 -5.66 12.31
N TRP A 266 -10.34 -6.83 12.06
CA TRP A 266 -9.66 -7.57 13.11
C TRP A 266 -8.54 -6.75 13.77
N ALA A 267 -7.74 -6.01 12.99
CA ALA A 267 -6.68 -5.14 13.53
C ALA A 267 -7.25 -4.04 14.44
N ARG A 268 -8.37 -3.42 14.06
CA ARG A 268 -9.07 -2.42 14.92
C ARG A 268 -9.55 -3.02 16.24
N GLN A 269 -10.06 -4.24 16.19
CA GLN A 269 -10.53 -4.95 17.41
C GLN A 269 -9.39 -5.50 18.26
N ASN A 270 -8.19 -5.70 17.67
CA ASN A 270 -7.04 -6.31 18.32
C ASN A 270 -5.74 -5.48 18.09
N PRO A 271 -5.73 -4.17 18.42
CA PRO A 271 -4.63 -3.27 18.04
C PRO A 271 -3.27 -3.69 18.64
N GLU A 272 -3.25 -4.21 19.85
CA GLU A 272 -2.05 -4.72 20.51
C GLU A 272 -1.45 -5.96 19.80
N ALA A 273 -2.32 -6.87 19.34
CA ALA A 273 -1.89 -8.07 18.62
C ALA A 273 -1.38 -7.70 17.22
N TYR A 274 -2.07 -6.78 16.55
CA TYR A 274 -1.63 -6.22 15.27
C TYR A 274 -0.27 -5.52 15.41
N ALA A 275 -0.12 -4.62 16.38
CA ALA A 275 1.12 -3.90 16.61
C ALA A 275 2.29 -4.84 16.91
N LYS A 276 2.07 -5.89 17.71
CA LYS A 276 3.08 -6.90 17.97
C LYS A 276 3.48 -7.64 16.69
N PHE A 277 2.52 -8.10 15.90
CA PHE A 277 2.81 -8.81 14.64
C PHE A 277 3.60 -7.92 13.67
N TYR A 278 3.18 -6.66 13.54
CA TYR A 278 3.82 -5.70 12.65
C TYR A 278 5.26 -5.37 13.11
N ALA A 279 5.46 -5.15 14.41
CA ALA A 279 6.78 -4.93 15.01
C ALA A 279 7.72 -6.11 14.77
N ASP A 280 7.24 -7.34 14.97
CA ASP A 280 8.02 -8.56 14.71
C ASP A 280 8.38 -8.70 13.21
N LEU A 281 7.49 -8.27 12.30
CA LEU A 281 7.68 -8.34 10.85
C LEU A 281 8.68 -7.29 10.34
N THR A 282 8.65 -6.07 10.90
CA THR A 282 9.42 -4.91 10.40
C THR A 282 10.67 -4.61 11.21
N GLY A 283 10.74 -5.08 12.45
CA GLY A 283 11.78 -4.74 13.41
C GLY A 283 11.59 -3.38 14.08
N GLU A 284 10.41 -2.79 13.96
CA GLU A 284 10.03 -1.55 14.63
C GLU A 284 9.68 -1.79 16.11
N ASP A 285 9.66 -0.72 16.92
CA ASP A 285 9.17 -0.81 18.30
C ASP A 285 7.64 -1.00 18.30
N LYS A 286 7.15 -1.89 19.17
CA LYS A 286 5.72 -2.23 19.23
C LYS A 286 4.86 -1.05 19.66
N ASP A 287 5.33 -0.25 20.60
CA ASP A 287 4.54 0.85 21.15
C ASP A 287 4.47 1.99 20.12
N ASP A 288 5.54 2.25 19.37
CA ASP A 288 5.54 3.19 18.23
C ASP A 288 4.56 2.73 17.13
N VAL A 289 4.51 1.43 16.84
CA VAL A 289 3.55 0.86 15.87
C VAL A 289 2.12 1.01 16.36
N LEU A 290 1.85 0.76 17.64
CA LEU A 290 0.52 0.86 18.23
C LEU A 290 0.02 2.32 18.26
N GLU A 291 0.87 3.26 18.64
CA GLU A 291 0.56 4.69 18.63
C GLU A 291 0.20 5.14 17.22
N ARG A 292 1.05 4.83 16.25
CA ARG A 292 0.83 5.16 14.83
C ARG A 292 -0.47 4.55 14.30
N PHE A 293 -0.70 3.27 14.51
CA PHE A 293 -1.93 2.61 14.07
C PHE A 293 -3.19 3.27 14.67
N THR A 294 -3.12 3.66 15.94
CA THR A 294 -4.24 4.34 16.62
C THR A 294 -4.53 5.70 16.01
N GLU A 295 -3.49 6.47 15.67
CA GLU A 295 -3.64 7.77 15.01
C GLU A 295 -4.19 7.63 13.59
N GLU A 296 -3.69 6.66 12.82
CA GLU A 296 -4.11 6.36 11.45
C GLU A 296 -5.61 5.98 11.41
N GLU A 297 -6.04 5.08 12.27
CA GLU A 297 -7.44 4.64 12.38
C GLU A 297 -8.37 5.74 12.93
N ALA A 298 -7.85 6.65 13.76
CA ALA A 298 -8.61 7.79 14.23
C ALA A 298 -8.92 8.79 13.11
N GLN A 299 -8.06 8.90 12.09
CA GLN A 299 -8.31 9.73 10.92
C GLN A 299 -9.23 9.04 9.91
N THR A 300 -8.93 7.81 9.55
CA THR A 300 -9.64 7.06 8.53
C THR A 300 -9.51 5.56 8.74
N HIS A 301 -10.63 4.86 8.77
CA HIS A 301 -10.62 3.40 8.83
C HIS A 301 -10.15 2.81 7.50
N LEU A 302 -9.11 1.98 7.58
CA LEU A 302 -8.68 1.18 6.45
C LEU A 302 -9.83 0.27 5.99
N SER A 303 -10.23 0.38 4.74
CA SER A 303 -11.31 -0.41 4.16
C SER A 303 -11.12 -0.64 2.67
N VAL A 304 -11.70 -1.73 2.17
CA VAL A 304 -11.80 -2.01 0.73
C VAL A 304 -13.17 -1.51 0.24
N ARG A 305 -13.16 -0.73 -0.82
CA ARG A 305 -14.36 -0.09 -1.38
C ARG A 305 -14.45 -0.32 -2.89
N PRO A 306 -15.67 -0.29 -3.45
CA PRO A 306 -15.84 -0.23 -4.90
C PRO A 306 -15.26 1.06 -5.49
N VAL A 307 -15.10 1.08 -6.80
CA VAL A 307 -14.74 2.28 -7.53
C VAL A 307 -15.91 3.28 -7.49
N SER A 308 -15.60 4.56 -7.31
CA SER A 308 -16.60 5.64 -7.30
C SER A 308 -16.22 6.75 -8.28
N ASP A 309 -17.21 7.56 -8.68
CA ASP A 309 -16.97 8.74 -9.51
C ASP A 309 -15.99 9.72 -8.84
N GLU A 310 -16.04 9.83 -7.50
CA GLU A 310 -15.11 10.66 -6.72
C GLU A 310 -13.66 10.15 -6.86
N THR A 311 -13.47 8.83 -6.78
CA THR A 311 -12.16 8.20 -6.97
C THR A 311 -11.62 8.45 -8.37
N ILE A 312 -12.46 8.30 -9.39
CA ILE A 312 -12.09 8.55 -10.79
C ILE A 312 -11.74 10.04 -10.99
N ALA A 313 -12.52 10.95 -10.41
CA ALA A 313 -12.24 12.38 -10.49
C ALA A 313 -10.94 12.78 -9.80
N SER A 314 -10.64 12.18 -8.64
CA SER A 314 -9.36 12.37 -7.94
C SER A 314 -8.17 11.88 -8.79
N GLU A 315 -8.30 10.73 -9.44
CA GLU A 315 -7.27 10.20 -10.34
C GLU A 315 -7.07 11.09 -11.57
N GLN A 316 -8.18 11.63 -12.13
CA GLN A 316 -8.11 12.55 -13.27
C GLN A 316 -7.40 13.86 -12.90
N ASP A 317 -7.66 14.42 -11.71
CA ASP A 317 -6.99 15.64 -11.26
C ASP A 317 -5.48 15.44 -11.11
N ILE A 318 -5.05 14.27 -10.62
CA ILE A 318 -3.61 13.93 -10.58
C ILE A 318 -3.02 13.82 -12.00
N ALA A 319 -3.74 13.17 -12.91
CA ALA A 319 -3.32 13.02 -14.31
C ALA A 319 -3.16 14.38 -15.00
N ASP A 320 -4.12 15.27 -14.85
CA ASP A 320 -4.14 16.62 -15.42
C ASP A 320 -3.03 17.49 -14.82
N THR A 321 -2.84 17.43 -13.51
CA THR A 321 -1.77 18.13 -12.78
C THR A 321 -0.40 17.70 -13.31
N PHE A 322 -0.14 16.41 -13.46
CA PHE A 322 1.14 15.91 -13.95
C PHE A 322 1.36 16.16 -15.45
N TYR A 323 0.29 16.19 -16.24
CA TYR A 323 0.39 16.63 -17.62
C TYR A 323 0.73 18.13 -17.72
N LYS A 324 0.07 18.98 -16.94
CA LYS A 324 0.35 20.42 -16.83
C LYS A 324 1.82 20.69 -16.45
N LEU A 325 2.36 19.92 -15.50
CA LEU A 325 3.76 19.98 -15.08
C LEU A 325 4.76 19.40 -16.10
N GLY A 326 4.28 18.82 -17.20
CA GLY A 326 5.14 18.15 -18.19
C GLY A 326 5.79 16.86 -17.68
N VAL A 327 5.23 16.26 -16.62
CA VAL A 327 5.66 14.95 -16.11
C VAL A 327 5.17 13.84 -17.04
N PHE A 328 3.92 13.93 -17.50
CA PHE A 328 3.36 13.06 -18.53
C PHE A 328 3.48 13.72 -19.91
N ALA A 329 3.85 12.90 -20.90
CA ALA A 329 4.06 13.37 -22.26
C ALA A 329 2.75 13.66 -23.03
N SER A 330 1.63 13.06 -22.60
CA SER A 330 0.31 13.21 -23.18
C SER A 330 -0.76 13.21 -22.09
N PRO A 331 -1.95 13.79 -22.36
CA PRO A 331 -3.09 13.69 -21.44
C PRO A 331 -3.47 12.22 -21.20
N ILE A 332 -3.95 11.92 -20.01
CA ILE A 332 -4.45 10.60 -19.60
C ILE A 332 -5.91 10.74 -19.24
N GLU A 333 -6.76 9.90 -19.83
CA GLU A 333 -8.12 9.70 -19.39
C GLU A 333 -8.11 8.65 -18.29
N ALA A 334 -8.52 9.02 -17.06
CA ALA A 334 -8.44 8.14 -15.91
C ALA A 334 -9.54 7.06 -15.92
N ALA A 335 -10.77 7.40 -16.32
CA ALA A 335 -11.91 6.50 -16.26
C ALA A 335 -11.69 5.13 -16.93
N PRO A 336 -11.04 5.02 -18.10
CA PRO A 336 -10.77 3.72 -18.71
C PRO A 336 -9.80 2.82 -17.94
N LEU A 337 -9.08 3.34 -16.95
CA LEU A 337 -8.16 2.54 -16.11
C LEU A 337 -8.90 1.68 -15.09
N PHE A 338 -10.15 2.01 -14.78
CA PHE A 338 -10.98 1.34 -13.80
C PHE A 338 -11.82 0.22 -14.42
N ASP A 339 -12.06 -0.83 -13.64
CA ASP A 339 -12.94 -1.95 -13.96
C ASP A 339 -14.04 -2.05 -12.89
N HIS A 340 -15.29 -2.01 -13.33
CA HIS A 340 -16.46 -1.96 -12.45
C HIS A 340 -17.07 -3.36 -12.21
N SER A 341 -16.46 -4.42 -12.71
CA SER A 341 -17.01 -5.79 -12.54
C SER A 341 -16.94 -6.29 -11.09
N PHE A 342 -16.14 -5.64 -10.25
CA PHE A 342 -16.00 -5.95 -8.81
C PHE A 342 -16.90 -5.07 -7.91
N ASP A 343 -17.53 -4.02 -8.43
CA ASP A 343 -18.22 -3.03 -7.61
C ASP A 343 -19.35 -3.62 -6.77
N ALA A 344 -20.12 -4.55 -7.33
CA ALA A 344 -21.23 -5.19 -6.62
C ALA A 344 -20.75 -6.04 -5.43
N GLU A 345 -19.70 -6.83 -5.64
CA GLU A 345 -19.08 -7.67 -4.62
C GLU A 345 -18.42 -6.83 -3.53
N LEU A 346 -17.68 -5.78 -3.91
CA LEU A 346 -17.03 -4.90 -2.95
C LEU A 346 -18.02 -4.03 -2.17
N ALA A 347 -19.12 -3.61 -2.79
CA ALA A 347 -20.20 -2.90 -2.10
C ALA A 347 -20.95 -3.79 -1.07
N ALA A 348 -20.93 -5.10 -1.28
CA ALA A 348 -21.53 -6.07 -0.36
C ALA A 348 -20.64 -6.39 0.84
N LEU A 349 -19.34 -6.00 0.83
CA LEU A 349 -18.46 -6.18 1.98
C LEU A 349 -18.95 -5.36 3.17
N PRO A 350 -18.78 -5.86 4.41
CA PRO A 350 -19.06 -5.07 5.60
C PRO A 350 -18.31 -3.75 5.54
N GLN A 351 -19.03 -2.65 5.74
CA GLN A 351 -18.45 -1.32 5.88
C GLN A 351 -18.33 -1.00 7.36
N TYR A 352 -17.12 -0.96 7.87
CA TYR A 352 -16.81 -0.76 9.27
C TYR A 352 -16.55 0.71 9.60
#